data_a67ef0d77d84d9b5acf7f368e61c754b
#
_entry.id   a67ef0d77d84d9b5acf7f368e61c754b
#
_cell.length_a   1.000
_cell.length_b   1.000
_cell.length_c   1.000
_cell.angle_alpha   90.00
_cell.angle_beta   90.00
_cell.angle_gamma   90.00
#
_symmetry.space_group_name_H-M   'P 1'
#
loop_
_entity.id
_entity.type
_entity.pdbx_description
1 polymer ?
#
loop_
_entity_poly.entity_id
_entity_poly.type
_entity_poly.pdbx_seq_one_letter_code
_entity_poly.pdbx_strand_id
1 'polypeptide(L)'
;LLNEPDSDWKNLFLETFRAYPFVYAPMTDAQVLSVSGRAQKHYVNLKNMATGGFARQGIEPQDCVLEPTFFSEQYGLQGRLDLFYRTDEQAAIVELKSGTPYKPNSYGIQRSHFTQTLLYDLLVRSVFGHATDPAKYILYSGADLNHLRFAPTVAPEQWEALQVRNQLVAIERMLTKVQPGDEAVPAFGRLRADQAKGYSERDYALFEAAYAHLSSVEKKYFNAFTGFIAREHWLAKVGEENNDTLYGHANLWRSPLADKLQAFSILSGLELIENQADCPEPLLVFRRTAATHPLANFRVGDIAVLYPAADEGDTVLHHQVIKCTITELGSEQVTVQLRSRQFNLKPFDTELLWCLEPDSMDMGFASMYRSLFEWAGAEEGVRRRVMGIEGGMPLPGAAPASSSLLQHIISSPHFYLLWGPPGTGKTSVMLRDLAAWVMEQTGDNLLLLAYTNRAVDEICEALDSIGGDMQGQYIRIGNKHATSPRFRAQLLSTKIKDAKNRSELREVLEQHRIFVSTVAS
;
A
#
# COMPACT_ATOMS: atom_id res chain seq x y z
N LEU A 1 17.69 -12.73 -3.65
CA LEU A 1 19.12 -12.69 -4.03
C LEU A 1 20.06 -12.60 -2.82
N LEU A 2 19.72 -11.86 -1.76
CA LEU A 2 20.59 -11.73 -0.59
C LEU A 2 20.94 -13.10 0.01
N ASN A 3 19.96 -13.96 0.17
CA ASN A 3 20.08 -15.26 0.82
C ASN A 3 19.97 -16.45 -0.17
N GLU A 4 19.66 -16.17 -1.41
CA GLU A 4 19.62 -17.14 -2.53
C GLU A 4 20.37 -16.56 -3.74
N PRO A 5 21.69 -16.37 -3.63
CA PRO A 5 22.47 -15.75 -4.70
C PRO A 5 22.51 -16.58 -5.98
N ASP A 6 22.18 -17.88 -5.89
CA ASP A 6 22.13 -18.80 -7.03
C ASP A 6 20.76 -18.85 -7.73
N SER A 7 19.77 -18.03 -7.30
CA SER A 7 18.49 -17.89 -7.97
C SER A 7 18.67 -17.61 -9.46
N ASP A 8 17.95 -18.37 -10.30
CA ASP A 8 18.05 -18.21 -11.75
C ASP A 8 17.32 -16.94 -12.23
N TRP A 9 18.01 -16.16 -13.06
CA TRP A 9 17.47 -14.93 -13.65
C TRP A 9 16.16 -15.12 -14.41
N LYS A 10 16.06 -16.22 -15.18
CA LYS A 10 14.85 -16.45 -16.00
C LYS A 10 13.62 -16.68 -15.13
N ASN A 11 13.78 -17.45 -14.06
CA ASN A 11 12.70 -17.72 -13.12
C ASN A 11 12.29 -16.44 -12.36
N LEU A 12 13.24 -15.65 -11.88
CA LEU A 12 12.95 -14.36 -11.25
C LEU A 12 12.23 -13.39 -12.18
N PHE A 13 12.65 -13.34 -13.46
CA PHE A 13 11.99 -12.47 -14.42
C PHE A 13 10.58 -12.98 -14.80
N LEU A 14 10.38 -14.29 -14.88
CA LEU A 14 9.05 -14.89 -15.10
C LEU A 14 8.09 -14.58 -13.94
N GLU A 15 8.57 -14.60 -12.71
CA GLU A 15 7.76 -14.22 -11.55
C GLU A 15 7.26 -12.77 -11.64
N THR A 16 8.04 -11.85 -12.22
CA THR A 16 7.58 -10.47 -12.43
C THR A 16 6.40 -10.37 -13.40
N PHE A 17 6.31 -11.21 -14.42
CA PHE A 17 5.14 -11.28 -15.30
C PHE A 17 3.88 -11.66 -14.52
N ARG A 18 4.00 -12.64 -13.64
CA ARG A 18 2.89 -13.12 -12.83
C ARG A 18 2.50 -12.12 -11.73
N ALA A 19 3.49 -11.37 -11.21
CA ALA A 19 3.25 -10.34 -10.21
C ALA A 19 2.59 -9.07 -10.79
N TYR A 20 2.91 -8.72 -12.06
CA TYR A 20 2.47 -7.48 -12.70
C TYR A 20 1.81 -7.71 -14.07
N PRO A 21 0.77 -8.54 -14.17
CA PRO A 21 0.19 -8.96 -15.44
C PRO A 21 -0.35 -7.81 -16.27
N PHE A 22 -1.03 -6.84 -15.66
CA PHE A 22 -1.59 -5.67 -16.36
C PHE A 22 -0.53 -4.70 -16.87
N VAL A 23 0.68 -4.71 -16.27
CA VAL A 23 1.82 -3.92 -16.77
C VAL A 23 2.43 -4.55 -17.99
N TYR A 24 2.63 -5.87 -17.97
CA TYR A 24 3.30 -6.57 -19.06
C TYR A 24 2.40 -6.88 -20.27
N ALA A 25 1.12 -7.14 -20.05
CA ALA A 25 0.19 -7.47 -21.13
C ALA A 25 0.15 -6.42 -22.28
N PRO A 26 0.07 -5.09 -22.04
CA PRO A 26 0.04 -4.09 -23.10
C PRO A 26 1.40 -3.78 -23.72
N MET A 27 2.53 -4.21 -23.13
CA MET A 27 3.86 -3.91 -23.64
C MET A 27 4.12 -4.57 -25.00
N THR A 28 4.92 -3.91 -25.84
CA THR A 28 5.50 -4.51 -27.06
C THR A 28 6.69 -5.40 -26.70
N ASP A 29 7.10 -6.30 -27.62
CA ASP A 29 8.28 -7.16 -27.40
C ASP A 29 9.55 -6.34 -27.18
N ALA A 30 9.72 -5.24 -27.92
CA ALA A 30 10.85 -4.33 -27.76
C ALA A 30 10.87 -3.69 -26.34
N GLN A 31 9.71 -3.31 -25.80
CA GLN A 31 9.61 -2.78 -24.46
C GLN A 31 9.96 -3.84 -23.40
N VAL A 32 9.45 -5.08 -23.54
CA VAL A 32 9.77 -6.18 -22.62
C VAL A 32 11.26 -6.50 -22.66
N LEU A 33 11.88 -6.58 -23.84
CA LEU A 33 13.33 -6.80 -23.98
C LEU A 33 14.14 -5.68 -23.33
N SER A 34 13.71 -4.43 -23.51
CA SER A 34 14.36 -3.28 -22.86
C SER A 34 14.26 -3.35 -21.34
N VAL A 35 13.09 -3.70 -20.79
CA VAL A 35 12.88 -3.89 -19.34
C VAL A 35 13.74 -5.04 -18.84
N SER A 36 13.74 -6.18 -19.53
CA SER A 36 14.54 -7.35 -19.17
C SER A 36 16.03 -7.04 -19.14
N GLY A 37 16.57 -6.35 -20.15
CA GLY A 37 17.98 -5.97 -20.20
C GLY A 37 18.39 -5.04 -19.04
N ARG A 38 17.54 -4.06 -18.69
CA ARG A 38 17.76 -3.20 -17.52
C ARG A 38 17.69 -3.99 -16.21
N ALA A 39 16.67 -4.83 -16.06
CA ALA A 39 16.49 -5.63 -14.85
C ALA A 39 17.63 -6.66 -14.67
N GLN A 40 18.18 -7.21 -15.74
CA GLN A 40 19.34 -8.09 -15.70
C GLN A 40 20.60 -7.39 -15.15
N LYS A 41 20.80 -6.10 -15.48
CA LYS A 41 21.88 -5.30 -14.89
C LYS A 41 21.72 -5.21 -13.37
N HIS A 42 20.51 -4.91 -12.90
CA HIS A 42 20.23 -4.87 -11.46
C HIS A 42 20.48 -6.22 -10.80
N TYR A 43 20.02 -7.31 -11.42
CA TYR A 43 20.24 -8.66 -10.94
C TYR A 43 21.73 -8.97 -10.74
N VAL A 44 22.56 -8.70 -11.75
CA VAL A 44 24.02 -8.95 -11.68
C VAL A 44 24.65 -8.13 -10.54
N ASN A 45 24.30 -6.85 -10.43
CA ASN A 45 24.87 -5.98 -9.41
C ASN A 45 24.43 -6.39 -8.00
N LEU A 46 23.16 -6.76 -7.80
CA LEU A 46 22.65 -7.26 -6.52
C LEU A 46 23.27 -8.61 -6.15
N LYS A 47 23.42 -9.51 -7.11
CA LYS A 47 24.08 -10.80 -6.90
C LYS A 47 25.53 -10.62 -6.44
N ASN A 48 26.28 -9.74 -7.10
CA ASN A 48 27.67 -9.44 -6.71
C ASN A 48 27.76 -8.83 -5.30
N MET A 49 26.78 -8.03 -4.90
CA MET A 49 26.72 -7.50 -3.53
C MET A 49 26.41 -8.59 -2.52
N ALA A 50 25.43 -9.45 -2.79
CA ALA A 50 25.05 -10.56 -1.93
C ALA A 50 26.17 -11.59 -1.74
N THR A 51 26.91 -11.91 -2.81
CA THR A 51 27.99 -12.93 -2.77
C THR A 51 29.30 -12.46 -2.13
N GLY A 52 29.53 -11.17 -1.96
CA GLY A 52 30.79 -10.71 -1.35
C GLY A 52 30.90 -9.20 -1.14
N GLY A 53 30.00 -8.41 -1.72
CA GLY A 53 30.00 -6.96 -1.56
C GLY A 53 29.70 -6.54 -0.12
N PHE A 54 28.70 -7.14 0.49
CA PHE A 54 28.29 -6.86 1.87
C PHE A 54 29.32 -7.36 2.89
N ALA A 55 29.86 -8.57 2.71
CA ALA A 55 30.87 -9.12 3.62
C ALA A 55 32.13 -8.23 3.72
N ARG A 56 32.50 -7.53 2.62
CA ARG A 56 33.62 -6.55 2.65
C ARG A 56 33.36 -5.33 3.55
N GLN A 57 32.10 -5.09 3.90
CA GLN A 57 31.66 -4.04 4.82
C GLN A 57 31.32 -4.60 6.22
N GLY A 58 31.59 -5.86 6.47
CA GLY A 58 31.27 -6.53 7.73
C GLY A 58 29.76 -6.79 7.89
N ILE A 59 28.99 -6.78 6.79
CA ILE A 59 27.56 -7.08 6.79
C ILE A 59 27.39 -8.53 6.34
N GLU A 60 26.97 -9.38 7.26
CA GLU A 60 26.73 -10.79 6.97
C GLU A 60 25.25 -10.99 6.57
N PRO A 61 24.98 -11.54 5.37
CA PRO A 61 23.62 -11.70 4.87
C PRO A 61 22.66 -12.45 5.80
N GLN A 62 23.16 -13.48 6.50
CA GLN A 62 22.35 -14.30 7.42
C GLN A 62 21.89 -13.55 8.68
N ASP A 63 22.53 -12.43 9.01
CA ASP A 63 22.17 -11.59 10.16
C ASP A 63 21.35 -10.36 9.76
N CYS A 64 21.01 -10.24 8.47
CA CYS A 64 20.17 -9.16 7.96
C CYS A 64 18.68 -9.45 8.14
N VAL A 65 17.91 -8.41 8.48
CA VAL A 65 16.45 -8.40 8.46
C VAL A 65 15.99 -7.58 7.27
N LEU A 66 15.06 -8.13 6.49
CA LEU A 66 14.48 -7.47 5.31
C LEU A 66 13.19 -6.73 5.67
N GLU A 67 13.07 -5.52 5.18
CA GLU A 67 11.89 -4.66 5.32
C GLU A 67 11.39 -4.45 6.78
N PRO A 68 12.27 -4.36 7.81
CA PRO A 68 11.82 -4.05 9.16
C PRO A 68 11.20 -2.65 9.22
N THR A 69 10.15 -2.51 10.02
CA THR A 69 9.47 -1.23 10.24
C THR A 69 9.82 -0.68 11.61
N PHE A 70 10.04 0.63 11.69
CA PHE A 70 10.35 1.34 12.92
C PHE A 70 9.40 2.52 13.11
N PHE A 71 9.06 2.78 14.36
CA PHE A 71 8.24 3.91 14.79
C PHE A 71 9.01 4.74 15.79
N SER A 72 8.88 6.06 15.73
CA SER A 72 9.47 6.97 16.68
C SER A 72 8.50 8.11 17.00
N GLU A 73 7.96 8.13 18.20
CA GLU A 73 7.16 9.24 18.70
C GLU A 73 8.04 10.48 18.90
N GLN A 74 9.26 10.31 19.43
CA GLN A 74 10.21 11.40 19.66
C GLN A 74 10.45 12.24 18.41
N TYR A 75 10.62 11.60 17.26
CA TYR A 75 10.87 12.29 16.00
C TYR A 75 9.59 12.43 15.16
N GLY A 76 8.46 11.85 15.57
CA GLY A 76 7.23 11.82 14.78
C GLY A 76 7.45 11.21 13.39
N LEU A 77 8.13 10.11 13.34
CA LEU A 77 8.53 9.42 12.12
C LEU A 77 8.15 7.94 12.20
N GLN A 78 7.82 7.38 11.06
CA GLN A 78 7.82 5.94 10.84
C GLN A 78 8.57 5.64 9.55
N GLY A 79 9.19 4.48 9.46
CA GLY A 79 9.93 4.09 8.27
C GLY A 79 10.10 2.60 8.18
N ARG A 80 10.15 2.11 6.94
CA ARG A 80 10.50 0.75 6.60
C ARG A 80 11.83 0.77 5.86
N LEU A 81 12.82 0.13 6.44
CA LEU A 81 14.14 0.01 5.85
C LEU A 81 14.12 -1.14 4.82
N ASP A 82 14.92 -1.03 3.76
CA ASP A 82 15.05 -2.15 2.82
C ASP A 82 15.83 -3.31 3.45
N LEU A 83 16.92 -2.99 4.17
CA LEU A 83 17.73 -3.98 4.87
C LEU A 83 18.32 -3.37 6.14
N PHE A 84 18.22 -4.12 7.23
CA PHE A 84 18.83 -3.80 8.51
C PHE A 84 19.69 -4.96 9.00
N TYR A 85 20.96 -4.69 9.27
CA TYR A 85 21.90 -5.61 9.86
C TYR A 85 22.19 -5.19 11.30
N ARG A 86 22.17 -6.13 12.23
CA ARG A 86 22.50 -5.86 13.62
C ARG A 86 23.04 -7.10 14.31
N THR A 87 24.18 -6.91 14.99
CA THR A 87 24.78 -7.81 15.98
C THR A 87 24.95 -7.07 17.30
N ASP A 88 25.52 -7.71 18.30
CA ASP A 88 25.84 -7.07 19.59
C ASP A 88 26.90 -5.96 19.45
N GLU A 89 27.77 -6.06 18.43
CA GLU A 89 28.93 -5.16 18.25
C GLU A 89 28.66 -4.05 17.22
N GLN A 90 27.83 -4.29 16.24
CA GLN A 90 27.66 -3.36 15.12
C GLN A 90 26.25 -3.40 14.51
N ALA A 91 25.88 -2.30 13.88
CA ALA A 91 24.64 -2.19 13.12
C ALA A 91 24.88 -1.51 11.76
N ALA A 92 24.08 -1.85 10.76
CA ALA A 92 24.10 -1.18 9.47
C ALA A 92 22.70 -1.08 8.85
N ILE A 93 22.48 0.01 8.15
CA ILE A 93 21.30 0.28 7.34
C ILE A 93 21.72 0.26 5.88
N VAL A 94 21.04 -0.50 5.04
CA VAL A 94 21.23 -0.46 3.58
C VAL A 94 19.92 -0.12 2.91
N GLU A 95 19.91 0.98 2.20
CA GLU A 95 18.78 1.44 1.37
C GLU A 95 19.04 1.09 -0.09
N LEU A 96 18.10 0.45 -0.77
CA LEU A 96 18.21 0.02 -2.16
C LEU A 96 17.57 1.03 -3.11
N LYS A 97 18.31 1.42 -4.15
CA LYS A 97 17.82 2.29 -5.23
C LYS A 97 18.10 1.66 -6.59
N SER A 98 17.05 1.52 -7.39
CA SER A 98 17.14 0.99 -8.75
C SER A 98 17.71 1.99 -9.76
N GLY A 99 17.71 3.30 -9.44
CA GLY A 99 18.25 4.34 -10.32
C GLY A 99 19.75 4.56 -10.17
N THR A 100 20.23 5.54 -10.92
CA THR A 100 21.53 6.18 -10.71
C THR A 100 21.33 7.52 -10.03
N PRO A 101 22.26 7.99 -9.18
CA PRO A 101 22.07 9.27 -8.50
C PRO A 101 22.08 10.45 -9.49
N TYR A 102 21.04 11.27 -9.41
CA TYR A 102 20.94 12.52 -10.17
C TYR A 102 21.50 13.67 -9.32
N LYS A 103 22.47 14.41 -9.86
CA LYS A 103 23.17 15.49 -9.14
C LYS A 103 23.61 15.07 -7.74
N PRO A 104 24.55 14.11 -7.64
CA PRO A 104 24.98 13.59 -6.35
C PRO A 104 25.72 14.65 -5.51
N ASN A 105 25.62 14.51 -4.18
CA ASN A 105 26.43 15.27 -3.23
C ASN A 105 27.91 14.82 -3.24
N SER A 106 28.72 15.37 -2.33
CA SER A 106 30.14 15.02 -2.20
C SER A 106 30.41 13.53 -1.88
N TYR A 107 29.41 12.81 -1.36
CA TYR A 107 29.47 11.37 -1.09
C TYR A 107 28.98 10.52 -2.28
N GLY A 108 28.67 11.15 -3.40
CA GLY A 108 28.15 10.48 -4.57
C GLY A 108 26.66 10.10 -4.47
N ILE A 109 25.93 10.61 -3.50
CA ILE A 109 24.55 10.21 -3.15
C ILE A 109 23.58 11.31 -3.56
N GLN A 110 22.42 10.95 -4.12
CA GLN A 110 21.34 11.90 -4.39
C GLN A 110 20.78 12.41 -3.05
N ARG A 111 20.55 13.74 -2.96
CA ARG A 111 20.16 14.39 -1.70
C ARG A 111 18.93 13.76 -1.03
N SER A 112 17.87 13.44 -1.78
CA SER A 112 16.66 12.82 -1.21
C SER A 112 16.94 11.44 -0.59
N HIS A 113 17.81 10.63 -1.22
CA HIS A 113 18.20 9.31 -0.70
C HIS A 113 19.09 9.46 0.53
N PHE A 114 19.99 10.45 0.53
CA PHE A 114 20.81 10.78 1.68
C PHE A 114 19.97 11.18 2.89
N THR A 115 19.00 12.11 2.68
CA THR A 115 18.05 12.51 3.72
C THR A 115 17.25 11.32 4.28
N GLN A 116 16.81 10.41 3.41
CA GLN A 116 16.09 9.21 3.83
C GLN A 116 16.91 8.34 4.78
N THR A 117 18.20 8.08 4.46
CA THR A 117 19.06 7.29 5.34
C THR A 117 19.38 8.00 6.65
N LEU A 118 19.47 9.33 6.66
CA LEU A 118 19.63 10.12 7.88
C LEU A 118 18.40 10.05 8.79
N LEU A 119 17.19 10.00 8.24
CA LEU A 119 15.97 9.80 9.01
C LEU A 119 15.87 8.36 9.54
N TYR A 120 16.32 7.38 8.78
CA TYR A 120 16.39 5.98 9.25
C TYR A 120 17.40 5.81 10.41
N ASP A 121 18.50 6.54 10.40
CA ASP A 121 19.43 6.59 11.53
C ASP A 121 18.72 7.03 12.82
N LEU A 122 17.89 8.09 12.75
CA LEU A 122 17.09 8.55 13.89
C LEU A 122 16.08 7.51 14.38
N LEU A 123 15.43 6.80 13.46
CA LEU A 123 14.48 5.73 13.79
C LEU A 123 15.17 4.57 14.51
N VAL A 124 16.28 4.09 13.99
CA VAL A 124 17.05 2.98 14.61
C VAL A 124 17.55 3.39 16.00
N ARG A 125 18.10 4.60 16.14
CA ARG A 125 18.55 5.11 17.44
C ARG A 125 17.44 5.31 18.46
N SER A 126 16.22 5.65 18.01
CA SER A 126 15.08 5.79 18.91
C SER A 126 14.64 4.47 19.52
N VAL A 127 14.80 3.37 18.78
CA VAL A 127 14.41 2.02 19.22
C VAL A 127 15.53 1.33 20.04
N PHE A 128 16.77 1.38 19.55
CA PHE A 128 17.89 0.64 20.15
C PHE A 128 18.80 1.50 21.05
N GLY A 129 18.44 2.76 21.23
CA GLY A 129 19.20 3.71 22.05
C GLY A 129 20.26 4.49 21.26
N HIS A 130 20.62 5.66 21.78
CA HIS A 130 21.54 6.59 21.13
C HIS A 130 22.99 6.09 21.04
N ALA A 131 23.36 5.08 21.84
CA ALA A 131 24.67 4.43 21.74
C ALA A 131 24.80 3.58 20.46
N THR A 132 23.68 3.16 19.85
CA THR A 132 23.68 2.47 18.57
C THR A 132 24.05 3.45 17.46
N ASP A 133 25.17 3.21 16.77
CA ASP A 133 25.65 4.03 15.64
C ASP A 133 25.69 3.20 14.36
N PRO A 134 24.56 3.05 13.68
CA PRO A 134 24.50 2.19 12.50
C PRO A 134 25.29 2.82 11.34
N ALA A 135 26.15 2.02 10.71
CA ALA A 135 26.71 2.37 9.42
C ALA A 135 25.59 2.47 8.37
N LYS A 136 25.60 3.51 7.58
CA LYS A 136 24.54 3.76 6.58
C LYS A 136 25.08 3.66 5.18
N TYR A 137 24.39 2.87 4.36
CA TYR A 137 24.75 2.65 2.97
C TYR A 137 23.56 2.84 2.05
N ILE A 138 23.84 3.31 0.85
CA ILE A 138 22.87 3.31 -0.26
C ILE A 138 23.41 2.45 -1.38
N LEU A 139 22.66 1.43 -1.75
CA LEU A 139 22.98 0.51 -2.83
C LEU A 139 22.26 0.95 -4.12
N TYR A 140 23.01 1.50 -5.06
CA TYR A 140 22.51 1.86 -6.39
C TYR A 140 22.70 0.67 -7.34
N SER A 141 21.70 -0.17 -7.46
CA SER A 141 21.77 -1.37 -8.30
C SER A 141 21.85 -1.08 -9.80
N GLY A 142 21.43 0.12 -10.25
CA GLY A 142 21.54 0.57 -11.63
C GLY A 142 22.87 1.26 -11.99
N ALA A 143 23.74 1.55 -11.02
CA ALA A 143 25.03 2.20 -11.28
C ALA A 143 26.01 1.28 -12.04
N ASP A 144 26.98 1.84 -12.73
CA ASP A 144 28.03 1.07 -13.41
C ASP A 144 29.19 0.69 -12.47
N LEU A 145 29.49 1.59 -11.54
CA LEU A 145 30.57 1.45 -10.56
C LEU A 145 30.13 2.00 -9.20
N ASN A 146 30.82 1.59 -8.13
CA ASN A 146 30.58 2.06 -6.76
C ASN A 146 29.10 1.92 -6.35
N HIS A 147 28.58 0.71 -6.48
CA HIS A 147 27.17 0.41 -6.21
C HIS A 147 26.79 0.74 -4.77
N LEU A 148 27.61 0.37 -3.80
CA LEU A 148 27.38 0.61 -2.38
C LEU A 148 28.11 1.88 -1.93
N ARG A 149 27.36 2.88 -1.47
CA ARG A 149 27.89 4.19 -1.07
C ARG A 149 27.63 4.43 0.40
N PHE A 150 28.67 4.76 1.13
CA PHE A 150 28.59 5.12 2.55
C PHE A 150 27.95 6.50 2.71
N ALA A 151 26.97 6.59 3.61
CA ALA A 151 26.25 7.81 3.97
C ALA A 151 26.60 8.20 5.43
N PRO A 152 27.53 9.13 5.66
CA PRO A 152 27.89 9.53 7.00
C PRO A 152 26.75 10.27 7.70
N THR A 153 26.76 10.27 9.03
CA THR A 153 25.84 11.08 9.83
C THR A 153 26.22 12.56 9.70
N VAL A 154 25.29 13.37 9.20
CA VAL A 154 25.43 14.82 9.09
C VAL A 154 24.31 15.50 9.87
N ALA A 155 24.58 15.84 11.11
CA ALA A 155 23.59 16.41 12.04
C ALA A 155 22.86 17.65 11.52
N PRO A 156 23.49 18.62 10.83
CA PRO A 156 22.78 19.73 10.23
C PRO A 156 21.74 19.32 9.19
N GLU A 157 22.00 18.31 8.36
CA GLU A 157 21.04 17.79 7.36
C GLU A 157 19.92 16.96 8.01
N GLN A 158 20.21 16.22 9.09
CA GLN A 158 19.16 15.58 9.90
C GLN A 158 18.21 16.64 10.49
N TRP A 159 18.78 17.71 11.03
CA TRP A 159 18.00 18.81 11.56
C TRP A 159 17.13 19.49 10.48
N GLU A 160 17.70 19.76 9.32
CA GLU A 160 16.95 20.30 8.17
C GLU A 160 15.79 19.38 7.77
N ALA A 161 16.02 18.07 7.72
CA ALA A 161 14.99 17.08 7.43
C ALA A 161 13.82 17.12 8.44
N LEU A 162 14.12 17.24 9.75
CA LEU A 162 13.10 17.40 10.78
C LEU A 162 12.35 18.73 10.66
N GLN A 163 13.01 19.82 10.25
CA GLN A 163 12.36 21.11 9.95
C GLN A 163 11.37 20.95 8.78
N VAL A 164 11.77 20.27 7.70
CA VAL A 164 10.87 19.97 6.58
C VAL A 164 9.67 19.14 7.03
N ARG A 165 9.88 18.08 7.85
CA ARG A 165 8.81 17.30 8.46
C ARG A 165 7.83 18.18 9.23
N ASN A 166 8.33 19.09 10.09
CA ASN A 166 7.50 20.01 10.87
C ASN A 166 6.64 20.92 9.95
N GLN A 167 7.23 21.39 8.86
CA GLN A 167 6.50 22.21 7.88
C GLN A 167 5.40 21.41 7.18
N LEU A 168 5.66 20.16 6.79
CA LEU A 168 4.66 19.28 6.18
C LEU A 168 3.49 19.02 7.13
N VAL A 169 3.77 18.70 8.40
CA VAL A 169 2.74 18.51 9.43
C VAL A 169 1.92 19.79 9.64
N ALA A 170 2.57 20.96 9.65
CA ALA A 170 1.86 22.23 9.77
C ALA A 170 0.93 22.48 8.57
N ILE A 171 1.37 22.17 7.34
CA ILE A 171 0.55 22.26 6.13
C ILE A 171 -0.64 21.28 6.20
N GLU A 172 -0.41 20.03 6.57
CA GLU A 172 -1.49 19.04 6.74
C GLU A 172 -2.54 19.55 7.73
N ARG A 173 -2.12 20.08 8.88
CA ARG A 173 -3.05 20.68 9.88
C ARG A 173 -3.79 21.90 9.33
N MET A 174 -3.16 22.73 8.52
CA MET A 174 -3.83 23.87 7.87
C MET A 174 -4.87 23.39 6.87
N LEU A 175 -4.57 22.34 6.08
CA LEU A 175 -5.49 21.76 5.11
C LEU A 175 -6.76 21.20 5.78
N THR A 176 -6.69 20.69 7.02
CA THR A 176 -7.90 20.23 7.74
C THR A 176 -8.92 21.34 7.98
N LYS A 177 -8.50 22.59 7.96
CA LYS A 177 -9.34 23.78 8.21
C LYS A 177 -9.93 24.38 6.94
N VAL A 178 -9.52 23.88 5.75
CA VAL A 178 -9.99 24.42 4.46
C VAL A 178 -11.51 24.22 4.32
N GLN A 179 -12.22 25.31 4.00
CA GLN A 179 -13.62 25.36 3.71
C GLN A 179 -13.89 25.62 2.22
N PRO A 180 -15.10 25.32 1.71
CA PRO A 180 -15.41 25.51 0.28
C PRO A 180 -15.17 26.93 -0.26
N GLY A 181 -15.36 27.95 0.59
CA GLY A 181 -15.17 29.36 0.21
C GLY A 181 -13.74 29.89 0.31
N ASP A 182 -12.80 29.10 0.78
CA ASP A 182 -11.44 29.56 1.05
C ASP A 182 -10.60 29.66 -0.22
N GLU A 183 -9.69 30.64 -0.23
CA GLU A 183 -8.60 30.74 -1.23
C GLU A 183 -7.27 30.19 -0.69
N ALA A 184 -7.31 29.45 0.40
CA ALA A 184 -6.12 29.02 1.12
C ALA A 184 -5.25 28.00 0.33
N VAL A 185 -5.86 27.14 -0.48
CA VAL A 185 -5.14 26.10 -1.23
C VAL A 185 -4.08 26.67 -2.17
N PRO A 186 -4.36 27.72 -3.02
CA PRO A 186 -3.33 28.36 -3.83
C PRO A 186 -2.24 29.05 -2.99
N ALA A 187 -2.59 29.58 -1.81
CA ALA A 187 -1.62 30.25 -0.96
C ALA A 187 -0.54 29.30 -0.43
N PHE A 188 -0.86 28.03 -0.16
CA PHE A 188 0.15 27.04 0.25
C PHE A 188 1.14 26.71 -0.85
N GLY A 189 0.71 26.69 -2.12
CA GLY A 189 1.59 26.53 -3.25
C GLY A 189 2.52 27.74 -3.44
N ARG A 190 2.01 28.96 -3.27
CA ARG A 190 2.78 30.20 -3.44
C ARG A 190 3.90 30.40 -2.43
N LEU A 191 3.76 29.85 -1.22
CA LEU A 191 4.76 29.98 -0.16
C LEU A 191 6.15 29.46 -0.56
N ARG A 192 6.28 28.66 -1.63
CA ARG A 192 7.54 28.07 -2.09
C ARG A 192 7.76 28.08 -3.59
N ALA A 193 6.95 28.80 -4.34
CA ALA A 193 7.08 28.90 -5.80
C ALA A 193 8.45 29.47 -6.22
N ASP A 194 8.97 30.42 -5.44
CA ASP A 194 10.29 31.04 -5.63
C ASP A 194 11.45 30.09 -5.38
N GLN A 195 11.22 29.03 -4.62
CA GLN A 195 12.20 28.00 -4.27
C GLN A 195 12.09 26.74 -5.15
N ALA A 196 10.97 26.56 -5.85
CA ALA A 196 10.75 25.42 -6.74
C ALA A 196 11.72 25.49 -7.94
N LYS A 197 12.40 24.37 -8.23
CA LYS A 197 13.31 24.21 -9.37
C LYS A 197 13.16 22.85 -10.01
N GLY A 198 13.28 22.80 -11.34
CA GLY A 198 13.23 21.56 -12.11
C GLY A 198 11.86 20.88 -12.04
N TYR A 199 11.78 19.63 -11.58
CA TYR A 199 10.51 18.89 -11.51
C TYR A 199 9.48 19.55 -10.59
N SER A 200 9.90 20.07 -9.46
CA SER A 200 9.00 20.76 -8.52
C SER A 200 8.42 22.04 -9.09
N GLU A 201 9.18 22.77 -9.90
CA GLU A 201 8.69 23.94 -10.62
C GLU A 201 7.62 23.56 -11.65
N ARG A 202 7.86 22.49 -12.39
CA ARG A 202 6.89 21.94 -13.34
C ARG A 202 5.60 21.48 -12.65
N ASP A 203 5.71 20.72 -11.57
CA ASP A 203 4.54 20.22 -10.84
C ASP A 203 3.72 21.38 -10.25
N TYR A 204 4.40 22.39 -9.74
CA TYR A 204 3.76 23.61 -9.26
C TYR A 204 3.03 24.36 -10.39
N ALA A 205 3.67 24.54 -11.54
CA ALA A 205 3.07 25.19 -12.69
C ALA A 205 1.83 24.42 -13.20
N LEU A 206 1.87 23.09 -13.21
CA LEU A 206 0.72 22.24 -13.56
C LEU A 206 -0.43 22.42 -12.56
N PHE A 207 -0.15 22.49 -11.28
CA PHE A 207 -1.15 22.76 -10.25
C PHE A 207 -1.78 24.14 -10.42
N GLU A 208 -0.96 25.19 -10.56
CA GLU A 208 -1.46 26.57 -10.77
C GLU A 208 -2.35 26.65 -12.02
N ALA A 209 -1.90 26.08 -13.13
CA ALA A 209 -2.66 26.07 -14.37
C ALA A 209 -4.00 25.36 -14.20
N ALA A 210 -4.02 24.15 -13.64
CA ALA A 210 -5.26 23.40 -13.41
C ALA A 210 -6.22 24.17 -12.49
N TYR A 211 -5.73 24.68 -11.36
CA TYR A 211 -6.57 25.40 -10.39
C TYR A 211 -7.08 26.75 -10.92
N ALA A 212 -6.25 27.48 -11.70
CA ALA A 212 -6.63 28.77 -12.25
C ALA A 212 -7.81 28.67 -13.23
N HIS A 213 -7.90 27.59 -13.99
CA HIS A 213 -8.97 27.34 -14.97
C HIS A 213 -10.30 26.95 -14.34
N LEU A 214 -10.33 26.59 -13.07
CA LEU A 214 -11.56 26.21 -12.37
C LEU A 214 -12.49 27.41 -12.21
N SER A 215 -13.77 27.22 -12.48
CA SER A 215 -14.84 28.17 -12.15
C SER A 215 -15.00 28.33 -10.64
N SER A 216 -15.72 29.35 -10.20
CA SER A 216 -15.97 29.59 -8.77
C SER A 216 -16.62 28.37 -8.06
N VAL A 217 -17.54 27.67 -8.71
CA VAL A 217 -18.19 26.49 -8.15
C VAL A 217 -17.23 25.31 -8.09
N GLU A 218 -16.44 25.10 -9.14
CA GLU A 218 -15.42 24.05 -9.18
C GLU A 218 -14.32 24.25 -8.12
N LYS A 219 -13.90 25.52 -7.88
CA LYS A 219 -12.98 25.84 -6.78
C LYS A 219 -13.57 25.50 -5.41
N LYS A 220 -14.85 25.76 -5.20
CA LYS A 220 -15.54 25.37 -3.96
C LYS A 220 -15.58 23.85 -3.80
N TYR A 221 -15.83 23.11 -4.87
CA TYR A 221 -15.79 21.65 -4.87
C TYR A 221 -14.38 21.14 -4.52
N PHE A 222 -13.35 21.64 -5.22
CA PHE A 222 -11.96 21.28 -4.96
C PHE A 222 -11.56 21.54 -3.51
N ASN A 223 -11.86 22.70 -2.97
CA ASN A 223 -11.54 23.06 -1.58
C ASN A 223 -12.32 22.22 -0.57
N ALA A 224 -13.60 21.93 -0.83
CA ALA A 224 -14.42 21.08 0.04
C ALA A 224 -13.79 19.67 0.17
N PHE A 225 -13.42 19.06 -0.96
CA PHE A 225 -12.79 17.73 -0.96
C PHE A 225 -11.37 17.75 -0.44
N THR A 226 -10.58 18.79 -0.68
CA THR A 226 -9.27 18.97 -0.06
C THR A 226 -9.38 18.98 1.47
N GLY A 227 -10.29 19.77 2.02
CA GLY A 227 -10.52 19.82 3.47
C GLY A 227 -11.08 18.51 4.03
N PHE A 228 -11.96 17.83 3.29
CA PHE A 228 -12.49 16.53 3.66
C PHE A 228 -11.36 15.47 3.74
N ILE A 229 -10.58 15.31 2.67
CA ILE A 229 -9.48 14.34 2.61
C ILE A 229 -8.46 14.62 3.73
N ALA A 230 -8.12 15.88 3.97
CA ALA A 230 -7.18 16.27 5.01
C ALA A 230 -7.69 15.92 6.42
N ARG A 231 -8.98 16.13 6.71
CA ARG A 231 -9.57 15.77 8.01
C ARG A 231 -9.59 14.25 8.22
N GLU A 232 -10.05 13.50 7.23
CA GLU A 232 -10.06 12.04 7.30
C GLU A 232 -8.65 11.46 7.46
N HIS A 233 -7.68 12.00 6.72
CA HIS A 233 -6.28 11.59 6.82
C HIS A 233 -5.69 11.91 8.20
N TRP A 234 -6.00 13.08 8.77
CA TRP A 234 -5.59 13.46 10.11
C TRP A 234 -6.20 12.53 11.17
N LEU A 235 -7.51 12.25 11.06
CA LEU A 235 -8.21 11.32 11.97
C LEU A 235 -7.64 9.90 11.87
N ALA A 236 -7.32 9.42 10.66
CA ALA A 236 -6.69 8.12 10.47
C ALA A 236 -5.31 8.02 11.12
N LYS A 237 -4.56 9.14 11.22
CA LYS A 237 -3.25 9.20 11.89
C LYS A 237 -3.36 9.30 13.40
N VAL A 238 -4.17 10.23 13.89
CA VAL A 238 -4.15 10.68 15.30
C VAL A 238 -5.34 10.14 16.10
N GLY A 239 -6.45 9.82 15.45
CA GLY A 239 -7.72 9.51 16.10
C GLY A 239 -8.50 10.76 16.48
N GLU A 240 -9.66 10.60 17.11
CA GLU A 240 -10.49 11.69 17.64
C GLU A 240 -10.01 12.10 19.04
N GLU A 241 -9.78 13.39 19.26
CA GLU A 241 -9.24 13.92 20.54
C GLU A 241 -10.18 13.72 21.75
N ASN A 242 -11.48 13.46 21.54
CA ASN A 242 -12.50 13.39 22.58
C ASN A 242 -13.32 12.08 22.59
N ASN A 243 -12.88 11.05 21.89
CA ASN A 243 -13.61 9.81 21.81
C ASN A 243 -12.81 8.68 22.46
N ASP A 244 -13.42 7.96 23.42
CA ASP A 244 -12.84 6.79 24.07
C ASP A 244 -12.64 5.60 23.08
N THR A 245 -12.99 5.80 21.82
CA THR A 245 -12.77 4.81 20.77
C THR A 245 -11.38 4.94 20.18
N LEU A 246 -10.62 3.85 20.24
CA LEU A 246 -9.23 3.76 19.81
C LEU A 246 -9.13 3.69 18.29
N TYR A 247 -9.35 4.83 17.61
CA TYR A 247 -9.13 4.94 16.18
C TYR A 247 -7.85 5.74 15.89
N GLY A 248 -7.17 5.38 14.81
CA GLY A 248 -5.99 6.05 14.32
C GLY A 248 -4.69 5.28 14.59
N HIS A 249 -3.72 5.52 13.72
CA HIS A 249 -2.44 4.82 13.72
C HIS A 249 -1.63 5.04 15.01
N ALA A 250 -1.76 6.22 15.62
CA ALA A 250 -1.08 6.56 16.86
C ALA A 250 -1.49 5.69 18.06
N ASN A 251 -2.61 4.97 17.98
CA ASN A 251 -3.04 4.05 19.04
C ASN A 251 -2.08 2.88 19.25
N LEU A 252 -1.26 2.54 18.25
CA LEU A 252 -0.22 1.51 18.38
C LEU A 252 0.73 1.78 19.54
N TRP A 253 0.97 3.05 19.91
CA TRP A 253 1.87 3.41 21.02
C TRP A 253 1.25 4.33 22.09
N ARG A 254 0.13 5.01 21.81
CA ARG A 254 -0.48 5.94 22.77
C ARG A 254 -1.47 5.28 23.70
N SER A 255 -2.10 4.20 23.26
CA SER A 255 -3.15 3.53 24.03
C SER A 255 -2.57 2.46 24.95
N PRO A 256 -2.93 2.45 26.24
CA PRO A 256 -2.57 1.38 27.17
C PRO A 256 -3.10 0.02 26.71
N LEU A 257 -2.42 -1.05 27.10
CA LEU A 257 -2.85 -2.42 26.78
C LEU A 257 -4.29 -2.71 27.22
N ALA A 258 -4.68 -2.24 28.40
CA ALA A 258 -6.03 -2.44 28.92
C ALA A 258 -7.12 -1.86 28.01
N ASP A 259 -6.90 -0.66 27.45
CA ASP A 259 -7.84 0.00 26.54
C ASP A 259 -7.90 -0.73 25.20
N LYS A 260 -6.75 -1.20 24.68
CA LYS A 260 -6.67 -2.01 23.47
C LYS A 260 -7.42 -3.35 23.60
N LEU A 261 -7.30 -3.99 24.76
CA LEU A 261 -8.04 -5.23 25.07
C LEU A 261 -9.55 -4.97 25.16
N GLN A 262 -9.96 -3.89 25.82
CA GLN A 262 -11.37 -3.49 25.90
C GLN A 262 -11.97 -3.16 24.53
N ALA A 263 -11.19 -2.55 23.64
CA ALA A 263 -11.57 -2.25 22.27
C ALA A 263 -11.44 -3.45 21.30
N PHE A 264 -10.96 -4.60 21.77
CA PHE A 264 -10.67 -5.78 20.94
C PHE A 264 -9.70 -5.51 19.77
N SER A 265 -8.81 -4.53 19.92
CA SER A 265 -7.90 -4.07 18.87
C SER A 265 -6.50 -4.69 18.93
N ILE A 266 -6.25 -5.60 19.85
CA ILE A 266 -4.98 -6.31 20.01
C ILE A 266 -5.18 -7.79 20.32
N LEU A 267 -4.32 -8.63 19.77
CA LEU A 267 -4.07 -9.98 20.26
C LEU A 267 -2.69 -9.99 20.91
N SER A 268 -2.65 -9.97 22.24
CA SER A 268 -1.44 -10.09 23.04
C SER A 268 -1.30 -11.47 23.66
N GLY A 269 -0.14 -11.79 24.20
CA GLY A 269 0.10 -13.06 24.85
C GLY A 269 0.15 -14.25 23.88
N LEU A 270 0.62 -14.03 22.66
CA LEU A 270 0.79 -15.06 21.63
C LEU A 270 2.15 -15.74 21.77
N GLU A 271 2.19 -17.06 21.82
CA GLU A 271 3.42 -17.85 21.87
C GLU A 271 3.75 -18.39 20.48
N LEU A 272 4.94 -18.09 19.97
CA LEU A 272 5.39 -18.61 18.67
C LEU A 272 5.69 -20.11 18.79
N ILE A 273 4.94 -20.95 18.07
CA ILE A 273 5.09 -22.41 18.11
C ILE A 273 5.67 -22.99 16.81
N GLU A 274 5.58 -22.28 15.69
CA GLU A 274 6.16 -22.70 14.43
C GLU A 274 6.68 -21.47 13.66
N ASN A 275 7.93 -21.56 13.21
CA ASN A 275 8.61 -20.51 12.48
C ASN A 275 9.05 -21.01 11.10
N GLN A 276 8.38 -20.55 10.07
CA GLN A 276 8.68 -20.79 8.66
C GLN A 276 8.99 -19.48 7.93
N ALA A 277 9.58 -18.50 8.63
CA ALA A 277 9.90 -17.17 8.08
C ALA A 277 10.85 -17.23 6.89
N ASP A 278 11.67 -18.26 6.78
CA ASP A 278 12.65 -18.51 5.71
C ASP A 278 12.10 -19.33 4.53
N CYS A 279 10.83 -19.74 4.59
CA CYS A 279 10.17 -20.48 3.52
C CYS A 279 9.68 -19.55 2.37
N PRO A 280 9.43 -20.07 1.16
CA PRO A 280 8.87 -19.28 0.05
C PRO A 280 7.54 -18.61 0.37
N GLU A 281 6.66 -19.28 1.14
CA GLU A 281 5.50 -18.67 1.80
C GLU A 281 5.88 -18.49 3.29
N PRO A 282 6.35 -17.30 3.72
CA PRO A 282 6.89 -17.13 5.07
C PRO A 282 5.76 -17.05 6.10
N LEU A 283 5.57 -18.12 6.85
CA LEU A 283 4.49 -18.28 7.83
C LEU A 283 5.04 -18.33 9.25
N LEU A 284 4.29 -17.75 10.18
CA LEU A 284 4.48 -17.91 11.63
C LEU A 284 3.17 -18.42 12.22
N VAL A 285 3.25 -19.46 13.08
CA VAL A 285 2.10 -20.00 13.79
C VAL A 285 2.24 -19.68 15.27
N PHE A 286 1.23 -19.05 15.83
CA PHE A 286 1.17 -18.68 17.23
C PHE A 286 0.08 -19.46 17.95
N ARG A 287 0.38 -19.92 19.17
CA ARG A 287 -0.59 -20.45 20.12
C ARG A 287 -1.12 -19.30 20.96
N ARG A 288 -2.44 -19.26 21.18
CA ARG A 288 -3.05 -18.40 22.18
C ARG A 288 -2.78 -18.96 23.56
N THR A 289 -2.25 -18.13 24.45
CA THR A 289 -2.02 -18.53 25.85
C THR A 289 -3.22 -18.15 26.73
N ALA A 290 -3.18 -18.48 28.02
CA ALA A 290 -4.18 -18.04 28.98
C ALA A 290 -4.24 -16.49 29.14
N ALA A 291 -3.18 -15.78 28.75
CA ALA A 291 -3.13 -14.32 28.74
C ALA A 291 -3.76 -13.71 27.47
N THR A 292 -4.03 -14.51 26.43
CA THR A 292 -4.62 -14.00 25.19
C THR A 292 -6.13 -13.80 25.36
N HIS A 293 -6.61 -12.57 25.12
CA HIS A 293 -8.05 -12.32 25.16
C HIS A 293 -8.79 -13.15 24.10
N PRO A 294 -9.90 -13.84 24.44
CA PRO A 294 -10.59 -14.74 23.51
C PRO A 294 -11.22 -14.03 22.32
N LEU A 295 -11.61 -12.77 22.49
CA LEU A 295 -12.23 -11.93 21.46
C LEU A 295 -11.22 -10.92 20.95
N ALA A 296 -11.17 -10.76 19.63
CA ALA A 296 -10.42 -9.71 18.96
C ALA A 296 -11.10 -9.36 17.63
N ASN A 297 -11.08 -8.09 17.25
CA ASN A 297 -11.72 -7.62 16.04
C ASN A 297 -10.79 -7.75 14.83
N PHE A 298 -10.33 -8.98 14.59
CA PHE A 298 -9.51 -9.33 13.44
C PHE A 298 -10.25 -10.29 12.51
N ARG A 299 -9.82 -10.29 11.26
CA ARG A 299 -10.30 -11.19 10.22
C ARG A 299 -9.13 -11.79 9.45
N VAL A 300 -9.36 -12.95 8.89
CA VAL A 300 -8.44 -13.51 7.89
C VAL A 300 -8.34 -12.55 6.71
N GLY A 301 -7.10 -12.22 6.31
CA GLY A 301 -6.80 -11.23 5.29
C GLY A 301 -6.48 -9.83 5.81
N ASP A 302 -6.66 -9.56 7.10
CA ASP A 302 -6.27 -8.27 7.70
C ASP A 302 -4.75 -8.14 7.74
N ILE A 303 -4.28 -6.91 7.48
CA ILE A 303 -2.87 -6.54 7.61
C ILE A 303 -2.62 -6.13 9.05
N ALA A 304 -1.54 -6.63 9.62
CA ALA A 304 -1.19 -6.40 11.00
C ALA A 304 0.30 -6.12 11.19
N VAL A 305 0.62 -5.53 12.33
CA VAL A 305 1.98 -5.38 12.86
C VAL A 305 2.21 -6.38 13.96
N LEU A 306 3.38 -7.00 13.96
CA LEU A 306 3.81 -8.05 14.87
C LEU A 306 5.08 -7.63 15.59
N TYR A 307 5.11 -7.74 16.91
CA TYR A 307 6.28 -7.46 17.75
C TYR A 307 6.24 -8.27 19.05
N PRO A 308 7.41 -8.63 19.65
CA PRO A 308 7.45 -9.26 20.96
C PRO A 308 7.19 -8.20 22.04
N ALA A 309 6.64 -8.59 23.18
CA ALA A 309 6.41 -7.69 24.32
C ALA A 309 6.90 -8.33 25.62
N ALA A 310 7.69 -7.60 26.38
CA ALA A 310 8.21 -8.03 27.68
C ALA A 310 7.23 -7.78 28.81
N ASP A 311 6.45 -6.68 28.73
CA ASP A 311 5.47 -6.29 29.74
C ASP A 311 4.30 -5.48 29.12
N GLU A 312 3.35 -5.05 29.97
CA GLU A 312 2.15 -4.32 29.54
C GLU A 312 2.46 -2.90 29.00
N GLY A 313 3.63 -2.34 29.31
CA GLY A 313 4.08 -1.03 28.84
C GLY A 313 4.80 -1.08 27.50
N ASP A 314 5.07 -2.28 27.01
CA ASP A 314 5.79 -2.47 25.77
C ASP A 314 4.91 -2.18 24.54
N THR A 315 5.49 -1.51 23.54
CA THR A 315 4.77 -1.07 22.34
C THR A 315 5.67 -1.17 21.10
N VAL A 316 5.11 -0.88 19.95
CA VAL A 316 5.83 -0.78 18.67
C VAL A 316 7.03 0.19 18.69
N LEU A 317 7.13 1.09 19.69
CA LEU A 317 8.22 2.05 19.81
C LEU A 317 9.53 1.43 20.31
N HIS A 318 9.48 0.26 20.93
CA HIS A 318 10.63 -0.38 21.57
C HIS A 318 11.24 -1.50 20.70
N HIS A 319 10.60 -1.81 19.59
CA HIS A 319 10.95 -2.96 18.75
C HIS A 319 11.11 -2.62 17.27
N GLN A 320 11.87 -3.44 16.57
CA GLN A 320 11.67 -3.56 15.14
C GLN A 320 10.36 -4.33 14.91
N VAL A 321 9.47 -3.75 14.14
CA VAL A 321 8.14 -4.28 13.91
C VAL A 321 8.10 -5.00 12.57
N ILE A 322 7.41 -6.14 12.52
CA ILE A 322 7.28 -6.96 11.33
C ILE A 322 5.84 -6.84 10.82
N LYS A 323 5.67 -6.49 9.55
CA LYS A 323 4.34 -6.44 8.92
C LYS A 323 3.94 -7.82 8.40
N CYS A 324 2.69 -8.18 8.65
CA CYS A 324 2.15 -9.50 8.27
C CYS A 324 0.69 -9.40 7.84
N THR A 325 0.18 -10.49 7.29
CA THR A 325 -1.24 -10.70 6.96
C THR A 325 -1.74 -11.91 7.74
N ILE A 326 -2.87 -11.79 8.39
CA ILE A 326 -3.51 -12.91 9.09
C ILE A 326 -4.05 -13.88 8.05
N THR A 327 -3.58 -15.14 8.09
CA THR A 327 -4.00 -16.20 7.16
C THR A 327 -4.95 -17.20 7.77
N GLU A 328 -4.85 -17.39 9.10
CA GLU A 328 -5.77 -18.23 9.88
C GLU A 328 -6.00 -17.61 11.26
N LEU A 329 -7.24 -17.66 11.72
CA LEU A 329 -7.65 -17.10 13.00
C LEU A 329 -8.58 -18.09 13.71
N GLY A 330 -8.00 -18.95 14.53
CA GLY A 330 -8.70 -19.94 15.34
C GLY A 330 -8.86 -19.55 16.80
N SER A 331 -9.56 -20.40 17.57
CA SER A 331 -9.72 -20.24 19.02
C SER A 331 -8.41 -20.51 19.78
N GLU A 332 -7.55 -21.39 19.27
CA GLU A 332 -6.32 -21.82 19.93
C GLU A 332 -5.06 -21.30 19.22
N GLN A 333 -5.14 -21.07 17.91
CA GLN A 333 -4.00 -20.69 17.09
C GLN A 333 -4.33 -19.54 16.17
N VAL A 334 -3.28 -18.78 15.84
CA VAL A 334 -3.29 -17.71 14.84
C VAL A 334 -2.11 -17.92 13.91
N THR A 335 -2.35 -17.94 12.60
CA THR A 335 -1.29 -18.03 11.58
C THR A 335 -1.19 -16.71 10.86
N VAL A 336 0.02 -16.23 10.71
CA VAL A 336 0.30 -15.00 9.93
C VAL A 336 1.31 -15.29 8.84
N GLN A 337 1.15 -14.63 7.70
CA GLN A 337 2.12 -14.59 6.62
C GLN A 337 2.92 -13.30 6.70
N LEU A 338 4.22 -13.40 6.78
CA LEU A 338 5.11 -12.23 6.75
C LEU A 338 5.07 -11.58 5.37
N ARG A 339 5.23 -10.27 5.32
CA ARG A 339 5.28 -9.51 4.08
C ARG A 339 6.52 -9.82 3.25
N SER A 340 7.64 -10.07 3.92
CA SER A 340 8.93 -10.40 3.32
C SER A 340 9.50 -11.64 3.97
N ARG A 341 10.06 -12.53 3.16
CA ARG A 341 10.77 -13.72 3.61
C ARG A 341 12.00 -13.31 4.45
N GLN A 342 12.17 -13.92 5.62
CA GLN A 342 13.25 -13.62 6.55
C GLN A 342 14.18 -14.83 6.70
N PHE A 343 15.46 -14.65 6.43
CA PHE A 343 16.44 -15.69 6.61
C PHE A 343 17.18 -15.58 7.94
N ASN A 344 17.22 -14.38 8.51
CA ASN A 344 17.64 -14.19 9.88
C ASN A 344 16.47 -14.58 10.81
N LEU A 345 16.59 -15.73 11.44
CA LEU A 345 15.57 -16.23 12.38
C LEU A 345 15.79 -15.75 13.82
N LYS A 346 16.95 -15.14 14.13
CA LYS A 346 17.27 -14.64 15.48
C LYS A 346 16.22 -13.70 16.08
N PRO A 347 15.59 -12.77 15.32
CA PRO A 347 14.54 -11.91 15.87
C PRO A 347 13.30 -12.66 16.37
N PHE A 348 13.11 -13.91 15.93
CA PHE A 348 11.99 -14.77 16.34
C PHE A 348 12.38 -15.75 17.47
N ASP A 349 13.68 -15.90 17.76
CA ASP A 349 14.21 -16.74 18.82
C ASP A 349 14.18 -15.96 20.15
N THR A 350 12.98 -15.88 20.72
CA THR A 350 12.72 -15.16 21.97
C THR A 350 11.70 -15.91 22.81
N GLU A 351 11.88 -15.89 24.13
CA GLU A 351 10.90 -16.40 25.10
C GLU A 351 9.75 -15.39 25.36
N LEU A 352 9.82 -14.19 24.80
CA LEU A 352 8.78 -13.19 24.94
C LEU A 352 7.51 -13.60 24.20
N LEU A 353 6.38 -13.20 24.73
CA LEU A 353 5.10 -13.34 24.07
C LEU A 353 4.91 -12.24 23.02
N TRP A 354 4.17 -12.55 21.99
CA TRP A 354 3.98 -11.65 20.86
C TRP A 354 2.65 -10.91 20.93
N CYS A 355 2.67 -9.72 20.37
CA CYS A 355 1.51 -8.85 20.14
C CYS A 355 1.25 -8.70 18.65
N LEU A 356 -0.03 -8.77 18.27
CA LEU A 356 -0.53 -8.53 16.93
C LEU A 356 -1.55 -7.39 16.99
N GLU A 357 -1.29 -6.30 16.24
CA GLU A 357 -2.16 -5.13 16.17
C GLU A 357 -2.50 -4.76 14.73
N PRO A 358 -3.66 -4.10 14.46
CA PRO A 358 -4.00 -3.68 13.10
C PRO A 358 -2.99 -2.69 12.52
N ASP A 359 -2.55 -2.90 11.27
CA ASP A 359 -1.75 -1.91 10.53
C ASP A 359 -2.69 -0.99 9.74
N SER A 360 -2.79 0.26 10.15
CA SER A 360 -3.56 1.26 9.41
C SER A 360 -2.74 1.75 8.22
N MET A 361 -3.15 1.38 7.00
CA MET A 361 -2.47 1.81 5.78
C MET A 361 -2.93 3.20 5.34
N ASP A 362 -1.96 4.10 5.17
CA ASP A 362 -2.15 5.50 4.74
C ASP A 362 -2.28 5.67 3.20
N MET A 363 -2.30 4.59 2.44
CA MET A 363 -2.19 4.63 0.97
C MET A 363 -3.41 5.21 0.25
N GLY A 364 -4.60 5.15 0.84
CA GLY A 364 -5.84 5.62 0.22
C GLY A 364 -5.90 7.14 0.02
N PHE A 365 -5.37 7.90 0.96
CA PHE A 365 -5.44 9.37 0.94
C PHE A 365 -4.61 10.00 -0.17
N ALA A 366 -3.42 9.47 -0.44
CA ALA A 366 -2.60 9.92 -1.57
C ALA A 366 -3.31 9.73 -2.92
N SER A 367 -4.05 8.63 -3.08
CA SER A 367 -4.86 8.36 -4.26
C SER A 367 -6.04 9.32 -4.38
N MET A 368 -6.70 9.66 -3.25
CA MET A 368 -7.79 10.65 -3.22
C MET A 368 -7.30 12.04 -3.66
N TYR A 369 -6.15 12.51 -3.14
CA TYR A 369 -5.54 13.77 -3.58
C TYR A 369 -5.19 13.75 -5.07
N ARG A 370 -4.61 12.64 -5.55
CA ARG A 370 -4.29 12.47 -6.97
C ARG A 370 -5.53 12.55 -7.84
N SER A 371 -6.60 11.83 -7.50
CA SER A 371 -7.85 11.85 -8.24
C SER A 371 -8.51 13.23 -8.24
N LEU A 372 -8.43 13.96 -7.13
CA LEU A 372 -8.92 15.33 -7.06
C LEU A 372 -8.13 16.28 -7.97
N PHE A 373 -6.82 16.10 -8.06
CA PHE A 373 -5.95 16.86 -8.95
C PHE A 373 -6.18 16.50 -10.42
N GLU A 374 -6.33 15.22 -10.74
CA GLU A 374 -6.68 14.73 -12.09
C GLU A 374 -8.03 15.28 -12.53
N TRP A 375 -9.03 15.30 -11.62
CA TRP A 375 -10.32 15.95 -11.88
C TRP A 375 -10.15 17.44 -12.20
N ALA A 376 -9.34 18.18 -11.45
CA ALA A 376 -9.10 19.61 -11.71
C ALA A 376 -8.47 19.87 -13.09
N GLY A 377 -7.62 18.96 -13.57
CA GLY A 377 -7.00 19.01 -14.89
C GLY A 377 -7.85 18.43 -16.04
N ALA A 378 -9.00 17.81 -15.74
CA ALA A 378 -9.86 17.21 -16.75
C ALA A 378 -10.61 18.24 -17.58
N GLU A 379 -11.20 17.84 -18.71
CA GLU A 379 -12.08 18.68 -19.53
C GLU A 379 -13.31 19.16 -18.74
N GLU A 380 -13.78 20.36 -19.02
CA GLU A 380 -14.91 20.99 -18.31
C GLU A 380 -16.15 20.09 -18.27
N GLY A 381 -16.51 19.45 -19.39
CA GLY A 381 -17.67 18.56 -19.44
C GLY A 381 -17.56 17.37 -18.49
N VAL A 382 -16.34 16.81 -18.31
CA VAL A 382 -16.06 15.74 -17.32
C VAL A 382 -16.22 16.26 -15.90
N ARG A 383 -15.61 17.42 -15.60
CA ARG A 383 -15.72 18.04 -14.27
C ARG A 383 -17.15 18.30 -13.87
N ARG A 384 -17.94 18.91 -14.78
CA ARG A 384 -19.35 19.25 -14.54
C ARG A 384 -20.23 18.01 -14.35
N ARG A 385 -19.98 16.93 -15.10
CA ARG A 385 -20.67 15.64 -14.91
C ARG A 385 -20.36 15.03 -13.53
N VAL A 386 -19.10 14.98 -13.13
CA VAL A 386 -18.70 14.46 -11.79
C VAL A 386 -19.36 15.27 -10.67
N MET A 387 -19.54 16.58 -10.85
CA MET A 387 -20.22 17.45 -9.89
C MET A 387 -21.76 17.32 -9.95
N GLY A 388 -22.33 16.60 -10.91
CA GLY A 388 -23.78 16.49 -11.12
C GLY A 388 -24.42 17.78 -11.63
N ILE A 389 -23.65 18.76 -12.14
CA ILE A 389 -24.17 20.02 -12.70
C ILE A 389 -24.76 19.80 -14.09
N GLU A 390 -24.13 18.93 -14.88
CA GLU A 390 -24.70 18.41 -16.12
C GLU A 390 -25.33 17.07 -15.79
N GLY A 391 -26.59 17.12 -15.38
CA GLY A 391 -27.38 15.92 -15.17
C GLY A 391 -27.52 15.16 -16.49
N GLY A 392 -27.35 13.84 -16.44
CA GLY A 392 -27.63 13.01 -17.59
C GLY A 392 -29.08 13.23 -18.04
N MET A 393 -29.28 13.99 -19.13
CA MET A 393 -30.57 13.91 -19.82
C MET A 393 -30.76 12.47 -20.25
N PRO A 394 -31.90 11.86 -20.00
CA PRO A 394 -32.20 10.55 -20.55
C PRO A 394 -31.90 10.56 -22.06
N LEU A 395 -31.25 9.52 -22.56
CA LEU A 395 -31.06 9.38 -24.02
C LEU A 395 -32.40 9.45 -24.74
N PRO A 396 -32.50 10.05 -25.95
CA PRO A 396 -33.68 9.96 -26.76
C PRO A 396 -34.08 8.48 -26.93
N GLY A 397 -35.28 8.13 -26.47
CA GLY A 397 -35.70 6.73 -26.36
C GLY A 397 -35.48 6.10 -24.99
N ALA A 398 -35.09 6.88 -23.99
CA ALA A 398 -34.97 6.42 -22.61
C ALA A 398 -36.29 5.77 -22.12
N ALA A 399 -36.12 4.78 -21.28
CA ALA A 399 -37.19 3.97 -20.75
C ALA A 399 -38.31 4.85 -20.14
N PRO A 400 -39.57 4.58 -20.45
CA PRO A 400 -40.71 5.29 -19.84
C PRO A 400 -40.70 5.15 -18.31
N ALA A 401 -41.35 6.05 -17.60
CA ALA A 401 -41.43 6.04 -16.13
C ALA A 401 -41.99 4.74 -15.53
N SER A 402 -42.64 3.93 -16.32
CA SER A 402 -43.15 2.59 -15.97
C SER A 402 -42.15 1.47 -16.18
N SER A 403 -40.92 1.77 -16.66
CA SER A 403 -39.90 0.79 -16.96
C SER A 403 -39.24 0.25 -15.70
N SER A 404 -38.63 -0.95 -15.83
CA SER A 404 -37.87 -1.54 -14.72
C SER A 404 -36.65 -0.69 -14.33
N LEU A 405 -36.20 -0.80 -13.08
CA LEU A 405 -35.00 -0.09 -12.59
C LEU A 405 -33.79 -0.39 -13.46
N LEU A 406 -33.63 -1.64 -13.91
CA LEU A 406 -32.57 -2.06 -14.83
C LEU A 406 -32.60 -1.25 -16.13
N GLN A 407 -33.76 -1.03 -16.72
CA GLN A 407 -33.89 -0.23 -17.93
C GLN A 407 -33.50 1.24 -17.71
N HIS A 408 -33.78 1.82 -16.55
CA HIS A 408 -33.34 3.17 -16.20
C HIS A 408 -31.80 3.24 -16.09
N ILE A 409 -31.16 2.24 -15.49
CA ILE A 409 -29.69 2.17 -15.40
C ILE A 409 -29.08 2.08 -16.80
N ILE A 410 -29.56 1.17 -17.64
CA ILE A 410 -29.04 0.93 -19.00
C ILE A 410 -29.21 2.15 -19.90
N SER A 411 -30.31 2.85 -19.78
CA SER A 411 -30.60 4.05 -20.59
C SER A 411 -29.89 5.32 -20.07
N SER A 412 -29.17 5.24 -18.96
CA SER A 412 -28.42 6.38 -18.43
C SER A 412 -27.14 6.61 -19.23
N PRO A 413 -26.89 7.82 -19.77
CA PRO A 413 -25.80 8.03 -20.73
C PRO A 413 -24.40 8.04 -20.11
N HIS A 414 -24.26 8.35 -18.81
CA HIS A 414 -22.96 8.55 -18.20
C HIS A 414 -22.78 7.83 -16.87
N PHE A 415 -23.73 7.98 -15.95
CA PHE A 415 -23.73 7.32 -14.66
C PHE A 415 -25.14 7.22 -14.10
N TYR A 416 -25.34 6.26 -13.20
CA TYR A 416 -26.58 6.09 -12.44
C TYR A 416 -26.25 5.88 -10.97
N LEU A 417 -26.91 6.63 -10.09
CA LEU A 417 -26.76 6.49 -8.65
C LEU A 417 -27.90 5.64 -8.09
N LEU A 418 -27.58 4.43 -7.68
CA LEU A 418 -28.51 3.51 -7.04
C LEU A 418 -28.33 3.55 -5.53
N TRP A 419 -29.30 4.17 -4.83
CA TRP A 419 -29.35 4.11 -3.39
C TRP A 419 -30.24 2.96 -2.93
N GLY A 420 -29.75 2.16 -1.97
CA GLY A 420 -30.54 1.07 -1.38
C GLY A 420 -29.98 0.65 -0.03
N PRO A 421 -30.78 0.60 1.03
CA PRO A 421 -30.40 0.08 2.34
C PRO A 421 -29.88 -1.36 2.28
N PRO A 422 -29.23 -1.86 3.34
CA PRO A 422 -28.86 -3.27 3.45
C PRO A 422 -30.05 -4.21 3.20
N GLY A 423 -29.84 -5.32 2.52
CA GLY A 423 -30.87 -6.33 2.24
C GLY A 423 -31.83 -6.02 1.09
N THR A 424 -31.71 -4.87 0.41
CA THR A 424 -32.61 -4.49 -0.71
C THR A 424 -32.27 -5.14 -2.06
N GLY A 425 -31.28 -6.02 -2.11
CA GLY A 425 -30.92 -6.75 -3.33
C GLY A 425 -30.01 -5.99 -4.31
N LYS A 426 -29.30 -4.93 -3.87
CA LYS A 426 -28.37 -4.20 -4.74
C LYS A 426 -27.36 -5.11 -5.43
N THR A 427 -26.74 -6.02 -4.70
CA THR A 427 -25.72 -6.94 -5.23
C THR A 427 -26.36 -8.20 -5.80
N SER A 428 -27.19 -8.87 -5.01
CA SER A 428 -27.75 -10.18 -5.34
C SER A 428 -28.80 -10.17 -6.45
N VAL A 429 -29.41 -9.02 -6.74
CA VAL A 429 -30.41 -8.88 -7.80
C VAL A 429 -29.96 -7.87 -8.84
N MET A 430 -29.80 -6.59 -8.47
CA MET A 430 -29.60 -5.53 -9.47
C MET A 430 -28.23 -5.63 -10.19
N LEU A 431 -27.14 -5.81 -9.43
CA LEU A 431 -25.81 -5.96 -10.03
C LEU A 431 -25.72 -7.25 -10.86
N ARG A 432 -26.31 -8.35 -10.34
CA ARG A 432 -26.41 -9.62 -11.06
C ARG A 432 -27.14 -9.45 -12.40
N ASP A 433 -28.32 -8.85 -12.38
CA ASP A 433 -29.14 -8.67 -13.59
C ASP A 433 -28.49 -7.72 -14.59
N LEU A 434 -27.83 -6.66 -14.10
CA LEU A 434 -27.02 -5.75 -14.95
C LEU A 434 -25.84 -6.48 -15.59
N ALA A 435 -25.12 -7.29 -14.83
CA ALA A 435 -24.00 -8.06 -15.35
C ALA A 435 -24.47 -9.07 -16.41
N ALA A 436 -25.55 -9.80 -16.15
CA ALA A 436 -26.16 -10.71 -17.11
C ALA A 436 -26.55 -9.97 -18.40
N TRP A 437 -27.22 -8.84 -18.29
CA TRP A 437 -27.64 -8.04 -19.43
C TRP A 437 -26.45 -7.55 -20.27
N VAL A 438 -25.39 -7.01 -19.64
CA VAL A 438 -24.19 -6.54 -20.36
C VAL A 438 -23.53 -7.68 -21.10
N MET A 439 -23.41 -8.85 -20.47
CA MET A 439 -22.79 -10.01 -21.09
C MET A 439 -23.58 -10.57 -22.28
N GLU A 440 -24.91 -10.51 -22.22
CA GLU A 440 -25.80 -11.04 -23.27
C GLU A 440 -26.05 -10.05 -24.41
N GLN A 441 -26.18 -8.75 -24.07
CA GLN A 441 -26.68 -7.75 -25.00
C GLN A 441 -25.61 -6.81 -25.56
N THR A 442 -24.40 -6.79 -24.97
CA THR A 442 -23.30 -5.90 -25.41
C THR A 442 -22.00 -6.66 -25.63
N GLY A 443 -21.02 -5.98 -26.28
CA GLY A 443 -19.62 -6.42 -26.34
C GLY A 443 -18.72 -5.84 -25.27
N ASP A 444 -19.26 -5.11 -24.30
CA ASP A 444 -18.50 -4.33 -23.33
C ASP A 444 -17.87 -5.21 -22.24
N ASN A 445 -16.79 -4.72 -21.65
CA ASN A 445 -16.17 -5.29 -20.46
C ASN A 445 -16.76 -4.65 -19.20
N LEU A 446 -16.79 -5.42 -18.11
CA LEU A 446 -17.24 -4.97 -16.79
C LEU A 446 -16.09 -4.92 -15.80
N LEU A 447 -15.96 -3.79 -15.12
CA LEU A 447 -15.13 -3.66 -13.93
C LEU A 447 -16.05 -3.45 -12.71
N LEU A 448 -16.08 -4.44 -11.82
CA LEU A 448 -16.90 -4.43 -10.60
C LEU A 448 -16.01 -4.17 -9.39
N LEU A 449 -16.27 -3.09 -8.67
CA LEU A 449 -15.45 -2.64 -7.56
C LEU A 449 -16.23 -2.60 -6.25
N ALA A 450 -15.58 -2.99 -5.16
CA ALA A 450 -16.09 -2.85 -3.81
C ALA A 450 -15.02 -2.36 -2.83
N TYR A 451 -15.43 -1.88 -1.67
CA TYR A 451 -14.48 -1.40 -0.64
C TYR A 451 -13.76 -2.51 0.11
N THR A 452 -14.42 -3.65 0.31
CA THR A 452 -13.90 -4.75 1.12
C THR A 452 -13.81 -6.05 0.32
N ASN A 453 -12.87 -6.92 0.67
CA ASN A 453 -12.74 -8.24 0.07
C ASN A 453 -14.03 -9.07 0.24
N ARG A 454 -14.73 -8.94 1.37
CA ARG A 454 -16.01 -9.61 1.59
C ARG A 454 -17.07 -9.15 0.58
N ALA A 455 -17.19 -7.85 0.34
CA ALA A 455 -18.13 -7.33 -0.65
C ALA A 455 -17.75 -7.76 -2.08
N VAL A 456 -16.46 -7.90 -2.37
CA VAL A 456 -15.97 -8.51 -3.63
C VAL A 456 -16.40 -9.98 -3.73
N ASP A 457 -16.31 -10.75 -2.65
CA ASP A 457 -16.78 -12.14 -2.62
C ASP A 457 -18.31 -12.23 -2.80
N GLU A 458 -19.09 -11.31 -2.22
CA GLU A 458 -20.55 -11.21 -2.44
C GLU A 458 -20.89 -10.87 -3.91
N ILE A 459 -20.06 -10.06 -4.59
CA ILE A 459 -20.18 -9.82 -6.03
C ILE A 459 -19.91 -11.12 -6.81
N CYS A 460 -18.85 -11.85 -6.47
CA CYS A 460 -18.53 -13.13 -7.10
C CYS A 460 -19.67 -14.16 -6.91
N GLU A 461 -20.30 -14.19 -5.73
CA GLU A 461 -21.45 -15.03 -5.46
C GLU A 461 -22.66 -14.64 -6.31
N ALA A 462 -22.91 -13.34 -6.48
CA ALA A 462 -23.96 -12.85 -7.36
C ALA A 462 -23.73 -13.24 -8.83
N LEU A 463 -22.48 -13.14 -9.31
CA LEU A 463 -22.10 -13.60 -10.66
C LEU A 463 -22.30 -15.11 -10.84
N ASP A 464 -21.84 -15.92 -9.87
CA ASP A 464 -22.02 -17.38 -9.91
C ASP A 464 -23.51 -17.77 -9.92
N SER A 465 -24.37 -16.97 -9.31
CA SER A 465 -25.83 -17.20 -9.26
C SER A 465 -26.55 -16.98 -10.59
N ILE A 466 -25.91 -16.31 -11.57
CA ILE A 466 -26.44 -16.18 -12.92
C ILE A 466 -26.55 -17.58 -13.58
N GLY A 467 -25.63 -18.48 -13.24
CA GLY A 467 -25.65 -19.87 -13.73
C GLY A 467 -25.11 -20.01 -15.15
N GLY A 468 -25.24 -21.22 -15.70
CA GLY A 468 -24.76 -21.53 -17.06
C GLY A 468 -23.25 -21.28 -17.23
N ASP A 469 -22.89 -20.75 -18.38
CA ASP A 469 -21.49 -20.46 -18.73
C ASP A 469 -20.89 -19.27 -17.96
N MET A 470 -21.67 -18.57 -17.12
CA MET A 470 -21.19 -17.40 -16.40
C MET A 470 -20.33 -17.77 -15.21
N GLN A 471 -20.55 -18.94 -14.62
CA GLN A 471 -19.80 -19.39 -13.46
C GLN A 471 -18.31 -19.51 -13.80
N GLY A 472 -17.49 -18.70 -13.12
CA GLY A 472 -16.06 -18.71 -13.33
C GLY A 472 -15.54 -17.98 -14.57
N GLN A 473 -16.41 -17.31 -15.35
CA GLN A 473 -16.00 -16.48 -16.50
C GLN A 473 -15.55 -15.07 -16.13
N TYR A 474 -15.27 -14.83 -14.87
CA TYR A 474 -14.73 -13.57 -14.39
C TYR A 474 -13.35 -13.75 -13.78
N ILE A 475 -12.60 -12.66 -13.69
CA ILE A 475 -11.33 -12.59 -12.98
C ILE A 475 -11.53 -11.81 -11.67
N ARG A 476 -11.15 -12.42 -10.55
CA ARG A 476 -11.03 -11.75 -9.27
C ARG A 476 -9.60 -11.26 -9.08
N ILE A 477 -9.42 -9.97 -8.87
CA ILE A 477 -8.14 -9.36 -8.54
C ILE A 477 -8.06 -9.22 -7.02
N GLY A 478 -6.98 -9.68 -6.41
CA GLY A 478 -6.77 -9.61 -4.97
C GLY A 478 -5.83 -10.67 -4.43
N ASN A 479 -5.64 -10.68 -3.11
CA ASN A 479 -4.77 -11.62 -2.41
C ASN A 479 -5.51 -12.94 -2.12
N LYS A 480 -4.78 -14.07 -2.21
CA LYS A 480 -5.29 -15.43 -1.94
C LYS A 480 -5.91 -15.56 -0.53
N HIS A 481 -5.26 -14.96 0.48
CA HIS A 481 -5.70 -15.07 1.87
C HIS A 481 -6.93 -14.20 2.18
N ALA A 482 -7.05 -13.05 1.50
CA ALA A 482 -8.22 -12.17 1.61
C ALA A 482 -9.39 -12.59 0.71
N THR A 483 -9.27 -13.73 0.02
CA THR A 483 -10.29 -14.28 -0.88
C THR A 483 -10.87 -15.56 -0.28
N SER A 484 -12.19 -15.64 -0.22
CA SER A 484 -12.88 -16.88 0.20
C SER A 484 -12.37 -18.08 -0.59
N PRO A 485 -12.14 -19.24 0.05
CA PRO A 485 -11.69 -20.47 -0.62
C PRO A 485 -12.51 -20.82 -1.88
N ARG A 486 -13.82 -20.54 -1.85
CA ARG A 486 -14.75 -20.76 -2.95
C ARG A 486 -14.34 -20.05 -4.25
N PHE A 487 -13.75 -18.83 -4.14
CA PHE A 487 -13.43 -17.99 -5.29
C PHE A 487 -11.94 -17.94 -5.63
N ARG A 488 -11.09 -18.71 -4.95
CA ARG A 488 -9.63 -18.74 -5.20
C ARG A 488 -9.27 -19.22 -6.61
N ALA A 489 -10.10 -20.08 -7.20
CA ALA A 489 -9.93 -20.52 -8.58
C ALA A 489 -10.09 -19.36 -9.60
N GLN A 490 -10.83 -18.31 -9.23
CA GLN A 490 -11.07 -17.13 -10.07
C GLN A 490 -10.02 -16.03 -9.89
N LEU A 491 -9.10 -16.17 -8.93
CA LEU A 491 -8.02 -15.21 -8.76
C LEU A 491 -7.18 -15.10 -10.04
N LEU A 492 -6.84 -13.87 -10.41
CA LEU A 492 -5.93 -13.59 -11.51
C LEU A 492 -4.63 -14.39 -11.38
N SER A 493 -4.02 -14.38 -10.18
CA SER A 493 -2.80 -15.16 -9.90
C SER A 493 -2.95 -16.65 -10.13
N THR A 494 -4.14 -17.22 -9.88
CA THR A 494 -4.44 -18.64 -10.13
C THR A 494 -4.61 -18.89 -11.63
N LYS A 495 -5.33 -18.02 -12.33
CA LYS A 495 -5.61 -18.19 -13.77
C LYS A 495 -4.35 -18.05 -14.64
N ILE A 496 -3.39 -17.21 -14.23
CA ILE A 496 -2.15 -16.97 -14.97
C ILE A 496 -0.95 -17.78 -14.46
N LYS A 497 -1.14 -18.66 -13.46
CA LYS A 497 -0.03 -19.42 -12.84
C LYS A 497 0.83 -20.20 -13.84
N ASP A 498 0.22 -20.70 -14.91
CA ASP A 498 0.87 -21.51 -15.93
C ASP A 498 1.36 -20.69 -17.13
N ALA A 499 1.03 -19.40 -17.20
CA ALA A 499 1.46 -18.52 -18.28
C ALA A 499 2.99 -18.33 -18.26
N LYS A 500 3.63 -18.64 -19.39
CA LYS A 500 5.10 -18.61 -19.56
C LYS A 500 5.56 -17.41 -20.37
N ASN A 501 4.66 -16.74 -21.03
CA ASN A 501 4.95 -15.61 -21.91
C ASN A 501 3.76 -14.63 -21.97
N ARG A 502 4.01 -13.49 -22.60
CA ARG A 502 3.03 -12.41 -22.69
C ARG A 502 1.80 -12.76 -23.54
N SER A 503 1.95 -13.59 -24.57
CA SER A 503 0.81 -13.99 -25.41
C SER A 503 -0.17 -14.84 -24.62
N GLU A 504 0.31 -15.81 -23.85
CA GLU A 504 -0.51 -16.62 -22.95
C GLU A 504 -1.18 -15.75 -21.86
N LEU A 505 -0.46 -14.75 -21.33
CA LEU A 505 -1.03 -13.81 -20.36
C LEU A 505 -2.17 -12.99 -20.97
N ARG A 506 -1.99 -12.46 -22.20
CA ARG A 506 -3.02 -11.70 -22.91
C ARG A 506 -4.24 -12.57 -23.20
N GLU A 507 -4.01 -13.78 -23.65
CA GLU A 507 -5.08 -14.73 -23.95
C GLU A 507 -5.97 -14.96 -22.72
N VAL A 508 -5.38 -15.16 -21.55
CA VAL A 508 -6.15 -15.28 -20.29
C VAL A 508 -6.96 -14.01 -20.01
N LEU A 509 -6.38 -12.82 -20.19
CA LEU A 509 -7.08 -11.56 -19.92
C LEU A 509 -8.20 -11.29 -20.95
N GLU A 510 -7.96 -11.56 -22.24
CA GLU A 510 -8.91 -11.32 -23.34
C GLU A 510 -10.06 -12.31 -23.36
N GLN A 511 -9.89 -13.52 -22.82
CA GLN A 511 -10.97 -14.51 -22.65
C GLN A 511 -12.00 -14.10 -21.60
N HIS A 512 -11.71 -13.09 -20.76
CA HIS A 512 -12.59 -12.67 -19.69
C HIS A 512 -13.07 -11.23 -19.90
N ARG A 513 -14.36 -11.01 -19.72
CA ARG A 513 -14.99 -9.69 -19.87
C ARG A 513 -15.36 -9.06 -18.53
N ILE A 514 -15.33 -9.82 -17.44
CA ILE A 514 -15.68 -9.33 -16.09
C ILE A 514 -14.45 -9.38 -15.20
N PHE A 515 -14.12 -8.24 -14.60
CA PHE A 515 -13.06 -8.09 -13.60
C PHE A 515 -13.66 -7.59 -12.30
N VAL A 516 -13.33 -8.27 -11.21
CA VAL A 516 -13.87 -7.95 -9.87
C VAL A 516 -12.72 -7.66 -8.92
N SER A 517 -12.76 -6.52 -8.23
CA SER A 517 -11.64 -6.07 -7.40
C SER A 517 -12.10 -5.22 -6.21
N THR A 518 -11.19 -5.00 -5.26
CA THR A 518 -11.35 -3.87 -4.34
C THR A 518 -10.90 -2.58 -5.02
N VAL A 519 -11.38 -1.43 -4.51
CA VAL A 519 -10.95 -0.11 -5.00
C VAL A 519 -9.45 0.12 -4.79
N ALA A 520 -8.84 -0.58 -3.83
CA ALA A 520 -7.43 -0.43 -3.46
C ALA A 520 -6.48 -1.44 -4.15
N SER A 521 -7.01 -2.41 -4.90
CA SER A 521 -6.21 -3.49 -5.52
C SER A 521 -5.65 -3.14 -6.89
#